data_bb49f198818ca827a997f870f27f40ae
#
_entry.id   bb49f198818ca827a997f870f27f40ae
#
_cell.length_a   1.000
_cell.length_b   1.000
_cell.length_c   1.000
_cell.angle_alpha   90.00
_cell.angle_beta   90.00
_cell.angle_gamma   90.00
#
_symmetry.space_group_name_H-M   'P 1'
#
loop_
_entity.id
_entity.type
_entity.pdbx_description
1 polymer ?
#
loop_
_entity_poly.entity_id
_entity_poly.type
_entity_poly.pdbx_seq_one_letter_code
_entity_poly.pdbx_strand_id
1 'polypeptide(L)'
;KYYLGSEEYARKLHKSGLPDTSKLRRMGKVICYVFTRQQILGVIGISDQPKEGAVGLIKQLHQLGIKTYLLSGDSETATKAIARRLGIKQIIANTKPDDKAKEVISLRQKGHVVAMVGDGINDAPALASASVGIAIGTGTEAAIETGDIVIVNGSPQLIYSALRLAKLTTHKIRQNIFFSLFYNVVSLPIAAGTLAGIGVELSPELASLIMDVDHYHYRQFLNSAHFRP
;
A
#
# COMPACT_ATOMS: atom_id res chain seq x y z
N LYS A 1 42.16 -14.71 -12.00
CA LYS A 1 40.68 -14.74 -11.86
C LYS A 1 40.29 -14.03 -10.58
N TYR A 2 39.28 -13.17 -10.66
CA TYR A 2 38.67 -12.49 -9.52
C TYR A 2 37.38 -13.21 -9.15
N TYR A 3 37.09 -13.27 -7.88
CA TYR A 3 35.87 -13.89 -7.33
C TYR A 3 35.13 -12.86 -6.50
N LEU A 4 33.81 -12.93 -6.54
CA LEU A 4 32.88 -12.15 -5.76
C LEU A 4 31.98 -13.11 -5.00
N GLY A 5 31.81 -12.96 -3.69
CA GLY A 5 31.01 -13.91 -2.95
C GLY A 5 30.74 -13.54 -1.49
N SER A 6 29.95 -14.39 -0.84
CA SER A 6 29.62 -14.29 0.57
C SER A 6 30.87 -14.51 1.46
N GLU A 7 30.73 -14.15 2.74
CA GLU A 7 31.75 -14.44 3.73
C GLU A 7 32.08 -15.93 3.81
N GLU A 8 31.04 -16.77 3.75
CA GLU A 8 31.23 -18.23 3.80
C GLU A 8 32.09 -18.73 2.63
N TYR A 9 31.86 -18.20 1.44
CA TYR A 9 32.65 -18.56 0.27
C TYR A 9 34.08 -18.02 0.36
N ALA A 10 34.26 -16.81 0.86
CA ALA A 10 35.57 -16.23 1.11
C ALA A 10 36.35 -17.04 2.17
N ARG A 11 35.71 -17.49 3.23
CA ARG A 11 36.32 -18.35 4.29
C ARG A 11 36.72 -19.72 3.79
N LYS A 12 35.98 -20.32 2.84
CA LYS A 12 36.37 -21.61 2.23
C LYS A 12 37.69 -21.52 1.49
N LEU A 13 37.98 -20.39 0.88
CA LEU A 13 39.22 -20.19 0.10
C LEU A 13 40.33 -19.53 0.94
N HIS A 14 39.98 -18.70 1.89
CA HIS A 14 40.90 -17.98 2.78
C HIS A 14 40.51 -18.23 4.24
N LYS A 15 41.21 -19.16 4.91
CA LYS A 15 40.94 -19.56 6.30
C LYS A 15 41.20 -18.44 7.33
N SER A 16 42.06 -17.47 6.98
CA SER A 16 42.45 -16.36 7.85
C SER A 16 42.58 -15.05 7.04
N GLY A 17 42.55 -13.92 7.72
CA GLY A 17 42.82 -12.61 7.09
C GLY A 17 41.59 -11.89 6.50
N LEU A 18 40.37 -12.26 6.89
CA LEU A 18 39.18 -11.52 6.49
C LEU A 18 39.17 -10.11 7.13
N PRO A 19 38.90 -9.05 6.36
CA PRO A 19 38.76 -7.69 6.89
C PRO A 19 37.64 -7.58 7.91
N ASP A 20 37.79 -6.74 8.91
CA ASP A 20 36.70 -6.42 9.85
C ASP A 20 35.58 -5.68 9.16
N THR A 21 34.42 -6.32 9.10
CA THR A 21 33.20 -5.77 8.49
C THR A 21 32.16 -5.35 9.52
N SER A 22 32.50 -5.33 10.81
CA SER A 22 31.57 -5.06 11.92
C SER A 22 30.85 -3.71 11.75
N LYS A 23 31.55 -2.67 11.29
CA LYS A 23 30.98 -1.36 11.03
C LYS A 23 29.93 -1.40 9.92
N LEU A 24 30.22 -2.09 8.80
CA LEU A 24 29.28 -2.21 7.68
C LEU A 24 28.05 -3.04 8.07
N ARG A 25 28.23 -4.12 8.84
CA ARG A 25 27.14 -4.94 9.36
C ARG A 25 26.21 -4.17 10.30
N ARG A 26 26.79 -3.36 11.22
CA ARG A 26 25.99 -2.49 12.09
C ARG A 26 25.16 -1.47 11.31
N MET A 27 25.62 -1.07 10.12
CA MET A 27 24.87 -0.22 9.19
C MET A 27 23.81 -0.98 8.37
N GLY A 28 23.60 -2.28 8.63
CA GLY A 28 22.63 -3.11 7.91
C GLY A 28 23.02 -3.45 6.47
N LYS A 29 24.33 -3.36 6.15
CA LYS A 29 24.79 -3.68 4.78
C LYS A 29 25.02 -5.16 4.60
N VAL A 30 24.64 -5.68 3.44
CA VAL A 30 25.05 -7.01 2.96
C VAL A 30 26.49 -6.91 2.52
N ILE A 31 27.33 -7.83 3.00
CA ILE A 31 28.77 -7.80 2.73
C ILE A 31 29.09 -8.76 1.59
N CYS A 32 29.70 -8.23 0.55
CA CYS A 32 30.24 -9.01 -0.53
C CYS A 32 31.77 -8.87 -0.55
N TYR A 33 32.47 -10.03 -0.52
CA TYR A 33 33.92 -10.07 -0.56
C TYR A 33 34.42 -10.15 -2.00
N VAL A 34 35.46 -9.38 -2.30
CA VAL A 34 36.20 -9.41 -3.57
C VAL A 34 37.57 -10.04 -3.29
N PHE A 35 37.89 -11.14 -3.96
CA PHE A 35 39.12 -11.87 -3.67
C PHE A 35 39.65 -12.61 -4.92
N THR A 36 40.94 -12.98 -4.87
CA THR A 36 41.58 -13.93 -5.79
C THR A 36 41.80 -15.27 -5.05
N ARG A 37 42.40 -16.25 -5.69
CA ARG A 37 42.83 -17.49 -4.98
C ARG A 37 43.92 -17.24 -3.94
N GLN A 38 44.64 -16.11 -4.04
CA GLN A 38 45.82 -15.83 -3.23
C GLN A 38 45.52 -14.86 -2.09
N GLN A 39 44.63 -13.87 -2.32
CA GLN A 39 44.37 -12.82 -1.33
C GLN A 39 42.97 -12.23 -1.44
N ILE A 40 42.51 -11.64 -0.35
CA ILE A 40 41.32 -10.83 -0.29
C ILE A 40 41.70 -9.41 -0.71
N LEU A 41 41.01 -8.88 -1.71
CA LEU A 41 41.27 -7.55 -2.26
C LEU A 41 40.48 -6.45 -1.53
N GLY A 42 39.28 -6.81 -1.01
CA GLY A 42 38.45 -5.88 -0.30
C GLY A 42 37.04 -6.40 -0.06
N VAL A 43 36.19 -5.51 0.46
CA VAL A 43 34.78 -5.78 0.73
C VAL A 43 33.91 -4.68 0.17
N ILE A 44 32.75 -5.07 -0.35
CA ILE A 44 31.71 -4.16 -0.82
C ILE A 44 30.52 -4.31 0.11
N GLY A 45 30.10 -3.21 0.73
CA GLY A 45 28.87 -3.17 1.54
C GLY A 45 27.70 -2.69 0.69
N ILE A 46 26.77 -3.57 0.39
CA ILE A 46 25.55 -3.30 -0.38
C ILE A 46 24.42 -3.00 0.60
N SER A 47 23.65 -1.95 0.35
CA SER A 47 22.43 -1.67 1.11
C SER A 47 21.34 -1.19 0.19
N ASP A 48 20.16 -1.73 0.38
CA ASP A 48 18.97 -1.23 -0.29
C ASP A 48 18.60 0.16 0.23
N GLN A 49 18.06 0.96 -0.64
CA GLN A 49 17.53 2.27 -0.31
C GLN A 49 16.00 2.23 -0.44
N PRO A 50 15.27 2.83 0.50
CA PRO A 50 13.84 3.02 0.30
C PRO A 50 13.60 3.77 -1.03
N LYS A 51 12.57 3.38 -1.76
CA LYS A 51 12.15 4.12 -2.96
C LYS A 51 11.87 5.57 -2.59
N GLU A 52 12.11 6.45 -3.54
CA GLU A 52 11.79 7.87 -3.39
C GLU A 52 10.31 8.03 -3.02
N GLY A 53 10.02 8.93 -2.06
CA GLY A 53 8.67 9.14 -1.55
C GLY A 53 8.18 8.14 -0.51
N ALA A 54 8.85 7.00 -0.28
CA ALA A 54 8.40 6.00 0.70
C ALA A 54 8.34 6.56 2.13
N VAL A 55 9.32 7.36 2.54
CA VAL A 55 9.33 8.02 3.86
C VAL A 55 8.13 8.96 4.01
N GLY A 56 7.84 9.76 2.97
CA GLY A 56 6.69 10.66 2.94
C GLY A 56 5.37 9.90 3.06
N LEU A 57 5.22 8.81 2.32
CA LEU A 57 4.06 7.93 2.40
C LEU A 57 3.83 7.41 3.82
N ILE A 58 4.85 6.82 4.45
CA ILE A 58 4.73 6.27 5.80
C ILE A 58 4.29 7.34 6.81
N LYS A 59 4.86 8.55 6.71
CA LYS A 59 4.44 9.68 7.54
C LYS A 59 2.96 10.04 7.34
N GLN A 60 2.50 10.09 6.09
CA GLN A 60 1.09 10.37 5.77
C GLN A 60 0.15 9.27 6.27
N LEU A 61 0.54 8.00 6.15
CA LEU A 61 -0.23 6.87 6.69
C LEU A 61 -0.36 6.95 8.22
N HIS A 62 0.72 7.28 8.92
CA HIS A 62 0.69 7.47 10.37
C HIS A 62 -0.22 8.64 10.79
N GLN A 63 -0.25 9.74 10.03
CA GLN A 63 -1.18 10.85 10.26
C GLN A 63 -2.66 10.45 10.11
N LEU A 64 -2.92 9.43 9.28
CA LEU A 64 -4.25 8.84 9.13
C LEU A 64 -4.58 7.78 10.22
N GLY A 65 -3.68 7.57 11.19
CA GLY A 65 -3.83 6.54 12.22
C GLY A 65 -3.58 5.11 11.73
N ILE A 66 -3.00 4.93 10.54
CA ILE A 66 -2.72 3.62 9.96
C ILE A 66 -1.42 3.09 10.55
N LYS A 67 -1.46 1.90 11.15
CA LYS A 67 -0.27 1.18 11.62
C LYS A 67 0.45 0.54 10.44
N THR A 68 1.77 0.69 10.40
CA THR A 68 2.60 0.14 9.32
C THR A 68 3.52 -0.95 9.84
N TYR A 69 3.65 -2.02 9.05
CA TYR A 69 4.52 -3.15 9.30
C TYR A 69 5.51 -3.29 8.14
N LEU A 70 6.76 -3.61 8.43
CA LEU A 70 7.75 -3.96 7.41
C LEU A 70 8.01 -5.47 7.47
N LEU A 71 7.58 -6.20 6.43
CA LEU A 71 7.85 -7.61 6.23
C LEU A 71 8.99 -7.76 5.23
N SER A 72 10.08 -8.43 5.62
CA SER A 72 11.23 -8.62 4.74
C SER A 72 11.82 -10.02 4.90
N GLY A 73 12.31 -10.57 3.78
CA GLY A 73 13.13 -11.80 3.79
C GLY A 73 14.57 -11.57 4.27
N ASP A 74 14.98 -10.30 4.41
CA ASP A 74 16.33 -9.93 4.84
C ASP A 74 16.56 -10.19 6.33
N SER A 75 17.84 -10.17 6.71
CA SER A 75 18.25 -10.27 8.11
C SER A 75 17.60 -9.18 8.98
N GLU A 76 17.40 -9.49 10.25
CA GLU A 76 16.82 -8.56 11.22
C GLU A 76 17.58 -7.22 11.28
N THR A 77 18.92 -7.25 11.16
CA THR A 77 19.75 -6.05 11.16
C THR A 77 19.50 -5.16 9.95
N ALA A 78 19.39 -5.75 8.75
CA ALA A 78 19.10 -5.01 7.52
C ALA A 78 17.67 -4.46 7.56
N THR A 79 16.68 -5.28 7.95
CA THR A 79 15.28 -4.86 8.08
C THR A 79 15.12 -3.73 9.09
N LYS A 80 15.77 -3.81 10.24
CA LYS A 80 15.80 -2.72 11.25
C LYS A 80 16.38 -1.42 10.70
N ALA A 81 17.46 -1.51 9.91
CA ALA A 81 18.07 -0.33 9.30
C ALA A 81 17.12 0.38 8.32
N ILE A 82 16.43 -0.36 7.48
CA ILE A 82 15.41 0.17 6.55
C ILE A 82 14.20 0.73 7.32
N ALA A 83 13.69 -0.02 8.31
CA ALA A 83 12.55 0.39 9.12
C ALA A 83 12.78 1.73 9.83
N ARG A 84 13.99 1.94 10.39
CA ARG A 84 14.38 3.22 11.02
C ARG A 84 14.33 4.38 10.02
N ARG A 85 14.81 4.18 8.79
CA ARG A 85 14.79 5.21 7.74
C ARG A 85 13.36 5.55 7.32
N LEU A 86 12.49 4.54 7.24
CA LEU A 86 11.07 4.69 6.91
C LEU A 86 10.23 5.23 8.07
N GLY A 87 10.72 5.16 9.32
CA GLY A 87 9.93 5.49 10.50
C GLY A 87 8.93 4.39 10.91
N ILE A 88 9.15 3.15 10.47
CA ILE A 88 8.31 1.99 10.81
C ILE A 88 8.83 1.34 12.11
N LYS A 89 7.93 1.09 13.05
CA LYS A 89 8.28 0.49 14.35
C LYS A 89 8.11 -1.03 14.35
N GLN A 90 7.12 -1.55 13.65
CA GLN A 90 6.80 -2.98 13.58
C GLN A 90 7.55 -3.60 12.42
N ILE A 91 8.37 -4.59 12.73
CA ILE A 91 9.17 -5.31 11.74
C ILE A 91 8.99 -6.81 11.89
N ILE A 92 8.99 -7.53 10.77
CA ILE A 92 9.02 -8.99 10.69
C ILE A 92 10.10 -9.32 9.65
N ALA A 93 11.23 -9.81 10.13
CA ALA A 93 12.41 -10.10 9.33
C ALA A 93 12.58 -11.61 9.09
N ASN A 94 13.50 -11.98 8.20
CA ASN A 94 13.78 -13.37 7.83
C ASN A 94 12.55 -14.17 7.36
N THR A 95 11.58 -13.51 6.75
CA THR A 95 10.31 -14.10 6.34
C THR A 95 10.42 -14.71 4.95
N LYS A 96 10.06 -15.98 4.80
CA LYS A 96 9.89 -16.61 3.50
C LYS A 96 8.58 -16.11 2.85
N PRO A 97 8.41 -16.23 1.53
CA PRO A 97 7.18 -15.78 0.85
C PRO A 97 5.90 -16.35 1.48
N ASP A 98 5.86 -17.65 1.79
CA ASP A 98 4.70 -18.29 2.42
C ASP A 98 4.43 -17.79 3.85
N ASP A 99 5.47 -17.44 4.58
CA ASP A 99 5.34 -16.94 5.95
C ASP A 99 4.83 -15.51 5.97
N LYS A 100 5.09 -14.70 4.93
CA LYS A 100 4.47 -13.38 4.77
C LYS A 100 2.94 -13.49 4.70
N ALA A 101 2.42 -14.46 3.94
CA ALA A 101 0.98 -14.71 3.87
C ALA A 101 0.38 -15.09 5.23
N LYS A 102 1.07 -15.95 6.01
CA LYS A 102 0.64 -16.31 7.37
C LYS A 102 0.56 -15.11 8.31
N GLU A 103 1.52 -14.20 8.25
CA GLU A 103 1.50 -12.98 9.06
C GLU A 103 0.33 -12.07 8.70
N VAL A 104 0.04 -11.91 7.41
CA VAL A 104 -1.13 -11.16 6.94
C VAL A 104 -2.42 -11.80 7.45
N ILE A 105 -2.56 -13.12 7.33
CA ILE A 105 -3.72 -13.87 7.84
C ILE A 105 -3.85 -13.70 9.36
N SER A 106 -2.75 -13.81 10.12
CA SER A 106 -2.74 -13.62 11.57
C SER A 106 -3.26 -12.23 11.98
N LEU A 107 -2.84 -11.18 11.28
CA LEU A 107 -3.34 -9.83 11.52
C LEU A 107 -4.85 -9.70 11.23
N ARG A 108 -5.32 -10.33 10.14
CA ARG A 108 -6.76 -10.35 9.82
C ARG A 108 -7.58 -11.11 10.86
N GLN A 109 -7.09 -12.25 11.35
CA GLN A 109 -7.74 -13.04 12.41
C GLN A 109 -7.86 -12.26 13.72
N LYS A 110 -6.94 -11.32 13.98
CA LYS A 110 -7.02 -10.38 15.12
C LYS A 110 -8.01 -9.22 14.89
N GLY A 111 -8.79 -9.26 13.81
CA GLY A 111 -9.82 -8.26 13.51
C GLY A 111 -9.31 -7.00 12.78
N HIS A 112 -8.07 -7.01 12.29
CA HIS A 112 -7.54 -5.88 11.53
C HIS A 112 -7.94 -5.94 10.05
N VAL A 113 -8.25 -4.80 9.47
CA VAL A 113 -8.30 -4.62 8.02
C VAL A 113 -6.88 -4.38 7.52
N VAL A 114 -6.35 -5.31 6.75
CA VAL A 114 -4.94 -5.33 6.33
C VAL A 114 -4.83 -5.00 4.85
N ALA A 115 -4.08 -3.96 4.52
CA ALA A 115 -3.59 -3.73 3.16
C ALA A 115 -2.16 -4.28 3.04
N MET A 116 -1.93 -5.19 2.12
CA MET A 116 -0.60 -5.68 1.77
C MET A 116 -0.09 -4.93 0.55
N VAL A 117 1.16 -4.49 0.63
CA VAL A 117 1.84 -3.81 -0.48
C VAL A 117 3.06 -4.63 -0.87
N GLY A 118 3.17 -5.02 -2.13
CA GLY A 118 4.26 -5.85 -2.62
C GLY A 118 4.54 -5.67 -4.11
N ASP A 119 5.53 -6.40 -4.63
CA ASP A 119 5.91 -6.34 -6.05
C ASP A 119 5.05 -7.22 -6.98
N GLY A 120 4.14 -8.01 -6.43
CA GLY A 120 3.23 -8.89 -7.15
C GLY A 120 3.86 -10.23 -7.59
N ILE A 121 5.16 -10.39 -7.57
CA ILE A 121 5.84 -11.63 -8.00
C ILE A 121 6.11 -12.52 -6.78
N ASN A 122 6.90 -12.02 -5.85
CA ASN A 122 7.30 -12.77 -4.66
C ASN A 122 6.28 -12.67 -3.53
N ASP A 123 5.43 -11.65 -3.57
CA ASP A 123 4.45 -11.33 -2.54
C ASP A 123 3.01 -11.72 -2.92
N ALA A 124 2.81 -12.41 -4.07
CA ALA A 124 1.50 -12.81 -4.56
C ALA A 124 0.63 -13.55 -3.51
N PRO A 125 1.13 -14.55 -2.75
CA PRO A 125 0.33 -15.20 -1.72
C PRO A 125 -0.07 -14.26 -0.58
N ALA A 126 0.81 -13.33 -0.21
CA ALA A 126 0.54 -12.35 0.85
C ALA A 126 -0.46 -11.27 0.39
N LEU A 127 -0.36 -10.81 -0.87
CA LEU A 127 -1.30 -9.89 -1.51
C LEU A 127 -2.70 -10.49 -1.53
N ALA A 128 -2.84 -11.72 -2.03
CA ALA A 128 -4.11 -12.45 -2.09
C ALA A 128 -4.72 -12.72 -0.70
N SER A 129 -3.90 -12.85 0.34
CA SER A 129 -4.35 -13.08 1.71
C SER A 129 -4.79 -11.83 2.45
N ALA A 130 -4.54 -10.64 1.90
CA ALA A 130 -4.87 -9.37 2.52
C ALA A 130 -6.37 -9.04 2.41
N SER A 131 -6.83 -7.99 3.11
CA SER A 131 -8.14 -7.40 2.87
C SER A 131 -8.14 -6.55 1.60
N VAL A 132 -6.97 -5.97 1.28
CA VAL A 132 -6.68 -5.25 0.02
C VAL A 132 -5.24 -5.53 -0.36
N GLY A 133 -5.01 -6.13 -1.53
CA GLY A 133 -3.69 -6.31 -2.12
C GLY A 133 -3.33 -5.12 -3.02
N ILE A 134 -2.18 -4.51 -2.79
CA ILE A 134 -1.67 -3.38 -3.59
C ILE A 134 -0.34 -3.80 -4.23
N ALA A 135 -0.35 -4.05 -5.53
CA ALA A 135 0.84 -4.37 -6.28
C ALA A 135 1.54 -3.10 -6.77
N ILE A 136 2.85 -2.97 -6.49
CA ILE A 136 3.67 -1.85 -6.97
C ILE A 136 4.75 -2.40 -7.89
N GLY A 137 4.71 -2.03 -9.16
CA GLY A 137 5.75 -2.45 -10.11
C GLY A 137 5.40 -2.13 -11.53
N THR A 138 6.20 -2.65 -12.46
CA THR A 138 6.12 -2.39 -13.88
C THR A 138 5.00 -3.15 -14.61
N GLY A 139 3.83 -3.32 -13.97
CA GLY A 139 2.64 -3.86 -14.66
C GLY A 139 2.82 -5.27 -15.24
N THR A 140 3.57 -6.14 -14.54
CA THR A 140 3.65 -7.55 -14.93
C THR A 140 2.27 -8.20 -14.82
N GLU A 141 1.93 -9.14 -15.70
CA GLU A 141 0.68 -9.89 -15.64
C GLU A 141 0.42 -10.46 -14.24
N ALA A 142 1.45 -11.00 -13.59
CA ALA A 142 1.35 -11.52 -12.24
C ALA A 142 0.94 -10.45 -11.18
N ALA A 143 1.39 -9.20 -11.34
CA ALA A 143 0.98 -8.11 -10.45
C ALA A 143 -0.48 -7.70 -10.69
N ILE A 144 -0.93 -7.73 -11.95
CA ILE A 144 -2.31 -7.41 -12.35
C ILE A 144 -3.28 -8.49 -11.83
N GLU A 145 -2.88 -9.75 -11.87
CA GLU A 145 -3.73 -10.87 -11.43
C GLU A 145 -3.87 -10.97 -9.91
N THR A 146 -2.88 -10.50 -9.14
CA THR A 146 -2.83 -10.72 -7.68
C THR A 146 -3.19 -9.51 -6.84
N GLY A 147 -3.17 -8.30 -7.40
CA GLY A 147 -3.47 -7.06 -6.67
C GLY A 147 -4.88 -6.55 -6.95
N ASP A 148 -5.63 -6.19 -5.91
CA ASP A 148 -6.89 -5.43 -6.05
C ASP A 148 -6.63 -4.02 -6.61
N ILE A 149 -5.44 -3.48 -6.33
CA ILE A 149 -4.94 -2.19 -6.83
C ILE A 149 -3.56 -2.39 -7.43
N VAL A 150 -3.35 -1.91 -8.65
CA VAL A 150 -2.04 -1.97 -9.31
C VAL A 150 -1.49 -0.57 -9.57
N ILE A 151 -0.27 -0.32 -9.07
CA ILE A 151 0.44 0.94 -9.23
C ILE A 151 1.56 0.76 -10.26
N VAL A 152 1.24 1.03 -11.51
CA VAL A 152 2.10 0.72 -12.67
C VAL A 152 3.40 1.52 -12.69
N ASN A 153 3.40 2.78 -12.27
CA ASN A 153 4.61 3.62 -12.30
C ASN A 153 5.56 3.41 -11.11
N GLY A 154 5.25 2.48 -10.22
CA GLY A 154 6.10 2.11 -9.09
C GLY A 154 6.30 3.17 -8.00
N SER A 155 5.59 4.31 -8.05
CA SER A 155 5.69 5.36 -7.04
C SER A 155 4.89 5.03 -5.78
N PRO A 156 5.53 4.94 -4.59
CA PRO A 156 4.82 4.65 -3.34
C PRO A 156 3.77 5.70 -2.97
N GLN A 157 3.96 6.95 -3.36
CA GLN A 157 3.03 8.04 -3.05
C GLN A 157 1.62 7.84 -3.62
N LEU A 158 1.50 7.08 -4.72
CA LEU A 158 0.20 6.77 -5.30
C LEU A 158 -0.68 5.90 -4.40
N ILE A 159 -0.10 5.17 -3.45
CA ILE A 159 -0.86 4.46 -2.41
C ILE A 159 -1.70 5.45 -1.60
N TYR A 160 -1.09 6.56 -1.17
CA TYR A 160 -1.83 7.60 -0.43
C TYR A 160 -2.92 8.23 -1.27
N SER A 161 -2.63 8.49 -2.55
CA SER A 161 -3.62 9.02 -3.50
C SER A 161 -4.80 8.08 -3.70
N ALA A 162 -4.54 6.78 -3.84
CA ALA A 162 -5.57 5.75 -3.95
C ALA A 162 -6.45 5.68 -2.68
N LEU A 163 -5.84 5.70 -1.49
CA LEU A 163 -6.57 5.73 -0.22
C LEU A 163 -7.43 6.98 -0.06
N ARG A 164 -6.91 8.14 -0.46
CA ARG A 164 -7.64 9.41 -0.44
C ARG A 164 -8.83 9.37 -1.40
N LEU A 165 -8.63 8.89 -2.61
CA LEU A 165 -9.68 8.71 -3.61
C LEU A 165 -10.77 7.78 -3.09
N ALA A 166 -10.41 6.62 -2.55
CA ALA A 166 -11.36 5.66 -1.97
C ALA A 166 -12.22 6.29 -0.86
N LYS A 167 -11.60 7.07 0.05
CA LYS A 167 -12.33 7.79 1.11
C LYS A 167 -13.32 8.81 0.53
N LEU A 168 -12.88 9.61 -0.44
CA LEU A 168 -13.75 10.61 -1.09
C LEU A 168 -14.92 9.93 -1.81
N THR A 169 -14.65 8.87 -2.57
CA THR A 169 -15.68 8.09 -3.27
C THR A 169 -16.68 7.49 -2.29
N THR A 170 -16.20 6.86 -1.22
CA THR A 170 -17.09 6.28 -0.20
C THR A 170 -17.96 7.36 0.47
N HIS A 171 -17.39 8.53 0.76
CA HIS A 171 -18.17 9.64 1.31
C HIS A 171 -19.27 10.10 0.34
N LYS A 172 -18.95 10.22 -0.94
CA LYS A 172 -19.93 10.58 -1.97
C LYS A 172 -21.02 9.52 -2.15
N ILE A 173 -20.65 8.24 -2.16
CA ILE A 173 -21.64 7.16 -2.20
C ILE A 173 -22.61 7.27 -1.03
N ARG A 174 -22.11 7.49 0.19
CA ARG A 174 -22.98 7.65 1.37
C ARG A 174 -23.88 8.88 1.27
N GLN A 175 -23.38 10.00 0.76
CA GLN A 175 -24.18 11.18 0.51
C GLN A 175 -25.30 10.88 -0.50
N ASN A 176 -24.98 10.26 -1.63
CA ASN A 176 -25.96 9.95 -2.67
C ASN A 176 -27.07 9.02 -2.14
N ILE A 177 -26.68 7.97 -1.40
CA ILE A 177 -27.65 7.06 -0.77
C ILE A 177 -28.53 7.82 0.21
N PHE A 178 -27.94 8.69 1.04
CA PHE A 178 -28.72 9.49 2.01
C PHE A 178 -29.75 10.40 1.30
N PHE A 179 -29.34 11.13 0.28
CA PHE A 179 -30.26 12.01 -0.44
C PHE A 179 -31.34 11.23 -1.20
N SER A 180 -30.98 10.10 -1.82
CA SER A 180 -31.95 9.24 -2.48
C SER A 180 -33.00 8.68 -1.51
N LEU A 181 -32.60 8.23 -0.32
CA LEU A 181 -33.52 7.76 0.69
C LEU A 181 -34.38 8.90 1.26
N PHE A 182 -33.76 10.04 1.56
CA PHE A 182 -34.43 11.23 2.07
C PHE A 182 -35.52 11.72 1.11
N TYR A 183 -35.17 11.78 -0.19
CA TYR A 183 -36.14 12.14 -1.23
C TYR A 183 -37.36 11.20 -1.19
N ASN A 184 -37.16 9.89 -1.18
CA ASN A 184 -38.23 8.93 -1.15
C ASN A 184 -39.11 9.05 0.10
N VAL A 185 -38.49 9.26 1.28
CA VAL A 185 -39.22 9.45 2.54
C VAL A 185 -40.10 10.70 2.52
N VAL A 186 -39.66 11.76 1.84
CA VAL A 186 -40.44 13.02 1.73
C VAL A 186 -41.46 12.94 0.60
N SER A 187 -41.08 12.47 -0.59
CA SER A 187 -41.93 12.51 -1.77
C SER A 187 -43.07 11.48 -1.76
N LEU A 188 -42.85 10.28 -1.20
CA LEU A 188 -43.85 9.23 -1.13
C LEU A 188 -45.12 9.64 -0.35
N PRO A 189 -45.03 10.20 0.88
CA PRO A 189 -46.21 10.71 1.57
C PRO A 189 -46.92 11.84 0.82
N ILE A 190 -46.17 12.74 0.20
CA ILE A 190 -46.76 13.84 -0.59
C ILE A 190 -47.51 13.29 -1.81
N ALA A 191 -46.90 12.35 -2.55
CA ALA A 191 -47.52 11.68 -3.65
C ALA A 191 -48.75 10.86 -3.26
N ALA A 192 -48.74 10.30 -2.04
CA ALA A 192 -49.89 9.59 -1.46
C ALA A 192 -51.04 10.54 -1.01
N GLY A 193 -50.88 11.84 -1.20
CA GLY A 193 -51.92 12.83 -0.88
C GLY A 193 -52.01 13.26 0.58
N THR A 194 -51.00 12.97 1.41
CA THR A 194 -51.05 13.34 2.84
C THR A 194 -51.12 14.87 3.06
N LEU A 195 -50.70 15.65 2.08
CA LEU A 195 -50.71 17.14 2.09
C LEU A 195 -51.77 17.74 1.15
N ALA A 196 -52.63 16.91 0.51
CA ALA A 196 -53.66 17.36 -0.43
C ALA A 196 -54.68 18.31 0.26
N GLY A 197 -54.93 18.09 1.58
CA GLY A 197 -55.84 18.96 2.35
C GLY A 197 -55.36 20.40 2.56
N ILE A 198 -54.06 20.67 2.30
CA ILE A 198 -53.48 22.03 2.41
C ILE A 198 -53.03 22.54 1.00
N GLY A 199 -53.46 21.86 -0.07
CA GLY A 199 -53.19 22.28 -1.45
C GLY A 199 -51.78 21.98 -1.97
N VAL A 200 -51.03 21.07 -1.30
CA VAL A 200 -49.69 20.65 -1.76
C VAL A 200 -49.81 19.34 -2.51
N GLU A 201 -49.65 19.41 -3.82
CA GLU A 201 -49.60 18.24 -4.69
C GLU A 201 -48.24 18.15 -5.36
N LEU A 202 -47.73 16.93 -5.59
CA LEU A 202 -46.48 16.69 -6.28
C LEU A 202 -46.77 16.69 -7.78
N SER A 203 -46.46 17.80 -8.45
CA SER A 203 -46.55 17.80 -9.94
C SER A 203 -45.38 17.01 -10.52
N PRO A 204 -45.58 16.41 -11.74
CA PRO A 204 -44.50 15.69 -12.44
C PRO A 204 -43.28 16.58 -12.70
N GLU A 205 -43.49 17.89 -12.93
CA GLU A 205 -42.40 18.84 -13.15
C GLU A 205 -41.56 19.05 -11.87
N LEU A 206 -42.21 19.14 -10.71
CA LEU A 206 -41.54 19.27 -9.41
C LEU A 206 -40.73 18.01 -9.06
N ALA A 207 -41.26 16.84 -9.39
CA ALA A 207 -40.59 15.57 -9.21
C ALA A 207 -39.32 15.47 -10.09
N SER A 208 -39.40 15.90 -11.36
CA SER A 208 -38.24 15.89 -12.26
C SER A 208 -37.18 16.89 -11.86
N LEU A 209 -37.54 18.06 -11.34
CA LEU A 209 -36.64 19.11 -10.91
C LEU A 209 -35.81 18.68 -9.68
N ILE A 210 -36.42 17.92 -8.78
CA ILE A 210 -35.74 17.37 -7.61
C ILE A 210 -34.76 16.24 -8.02
N MET A 211 -35.08 15.43 -9.04
CA MET A 211 -34.16 14.45 -9.59
C MET A 211 -32.97 15.08 -10.33
N ASP A 212 -33.15 16.23 -10.98
CA ASP A 212 -32.09 16.94 -11.68
C ASP A 212 -31.06 17.58 -10.73
N VAL A 213 -31.44 17.96 -9.52
CA VAL A 213 -30.51 18.44 -8.48
C VAL A 213 -29.46 17.38 -8.12
N ASP A 214 -29.85 16.11 -8.07
CA ASP A 214 -28.92 15.00 -7.81
C ASP A 214 -27.92 14.83 -8.96
N HIS A 215 -28.38 15.00 -10.21
CA HIS A 215 -27.53 14.93 -11.40
C HIS A 215 -26.54 16.11 -11.49
N TYR A 216 -26.94 17.30 -11.05
CA TYR A 216 -26.10 18.49 -11.02
C TYR A 216 -24.93 18.36 -10.00
N HIS A 217 -25.20 17.83 -8.83
CA HIS A 217 -24.16 17.55 -7.83
C HIS A 217 -23.16 16.47 -8.29
N TYR A 218 -23.62 15.46 -9.04
CA TYR A 218 -22.75 14.47 -9.64
C TYR A 218 -21.82 15.05 -10.71
N ARG A 219 -22.32 15.94 -11.58
CA ARG A 219 -21.50 16.65 -12.59
C ARG A 219 -20.48 17.60 -11.94
N GLN A 220 -20.84 18.35 -10.92
CA GLN A 220 -19.89 19.20 -10.20
C GLN A 220 -18.76 18.38 -9.57
N PHE A 221 -19.06 17.19 -9.08
CA PHE A 221 -18.01 16.28 -8.55
C PHE A 221 -17.04 15.82 -9.64
N LEU A 222 -17.54 15.40 -10.79
CA LEU A 222 -16.67 15.02 -11.92
C LEU A 222 -15.78 16.17 -12.38
N ASN A 223 -16.28 17.40 -12.38
CA ASN A 223 -15.51 18.58 -12.73
C ASN A 223 -14.51 19.02 -11.65
N SER A 224 -14.82 18.82 -10.37
CA SER A 224 -13.90 19.12 -9.25
C SER A 224 -12.86 18.02 -9.02
N ALA A 225 -13.12 16.81 -9.48
CA ALA A 225 -12.19 15.69 -9.50
C ALA A 225 -11.20 15.77 -10.68
N HIS A 226 -10.98 16.94 -11.28
CA HIS A 226 -9.91 17.12 -12.24
C HIS A 226 -8.59 16.83 -11.54
N PHE A 227 -8.13 15.57 -11.71
CA PHE A 227 -6.76 15.20 -11.53
C PHE A 227 -5.92 16.06 -12.48
N ARG A 228 -5.34 17.13 -11.98
CA ARG A 228 -4.16 17.69 -12.63
C ARG A 228 -3.01 16.72 -12.34
N PRO A 229 -2.30 16.27 -13.40
CA PRO A 229 -1.16 15.37 -13.29
C PRO A 229 -0.01 16.02 -12.50
#